data_05e9351851f7bcdb70bb41dacf2f7575
#
_entry.id   05e9351851f7bcdb70bb41dacf2f7575
#
_cell.length_a   1.000
_cell.length_b   1.000
_cell.length_c   1.000
_cell.angle_alpha   90.00
_cell.angle_beta   90.00
_cell.angle_gamma   90.00
#
_symmetry.space_group_name_H-M   'P 1'
#
loop_
_entity.id
_entity.type
_entity.pdbx_description
1 polymer ?
#
loop_
_entity_poly.entity_id
_entity_poly.type
_entity_poly.pdbx_seq_one_letter_code
_entity_poly.pdbx_strand_id
1 'polypeptide(L)'
;SLEDTINKMDPDNKDRKKRQSEALQHYADGSVCLLNLVNDNDIVGTNYKLLFSQFKVYVLPVKTTEQLFPVLREDDIQFVLDLPGLIMLFEFSQKYNVSYHSKFILPKFTYEYLKRYQKTVKYNIGSSYYEAFKSGNIKLYSKFYDADLEQRIQELIAWAEKNCELRVDETALAVADGDRSDHQLLFSNTMTQILKSKNFLITDDTNMRNFVNGMPILSTESYMYFKESEEIAKKYTEYLLECGFIGLNIDRNYIFSEYMKLEHNTENHWLAITMNAERNPFMFTEAMNAGIMIIRSSLDFNLMRMSLTNLFAMSMTRMSTELLNNIWQQAQIFFKSQMQGFRILKECLMDARQIVGR
;
A
#
# COMPACT_ATOMS: atom_id res chain seq x y z
N SER A 1 -9.26 -33.68 14.84
CA SER A 1 -9.14 -32.92 13.57
C SER A 1 -7.67 -32.61 13.28
N LEU A 2 -7.33 -32.20 12.06
CA LEU A 2 -5.98 -31.77 11.70
C LEU A 2 -5.53 -30.58 12.58
N GLU A 3 -6.46 -29.70 12.92
CA GLU A 3 -6.24 -28.56 13.82
C GLU A 3 -5.87 -29.01 15.24
N ASP A 4 -6.50 -30.07 15.77
CA ASP A 4 -6.16 -30.65 17.07
C ASP A 4 -4.76 -31.27 17.05
N THR A 5 -4.37 -31.85 15.94
CA THR A 5 -3.02 -32.41 15.76
C THR A 5 -1.98 -31.30 15.73
N ILE A 6 -2.24 -30.21 14.99
CA ILE A 6 -1.34 -29.05 14.93
C ILE A 6 -1.21 -28.38 16.29
N ASN A 7 -2.33 -28.17 17.02
CA ASN A 7 -2.31 -27.58 18.35
C ASN A 7 -1.61 -28.46 19.40
N LYS A 8 -1.57 -29.77 19.19
CA LYS A 8 -0.78 -30.69 20.04
C LYS A 8 0.73 -30.62 19.73
N MET A 9 1.09 -30.39 18.46
CA MET A 9 2.48 -30.27 18.03
C MET A 9 3.07 -28.89 18.33
N ASP A 10 2.25 -27.86 18.35
CA ASP A 10 2.61 -26.48 18.65
C ASP A 10 1.53 -25.87 19.59
N PRO A 11 1.68 -26.05 20.92
CA PRO A 11 0.72 -25.54 21.89
C PRO A 11 0.51 -24.04 21.83
N ASP A 12 1.53 -23.28 21.43
CA ASP A 12 1.48 -21.82 21.32
C ASP A 12 0.84 -21.32 20.02
N ASN A 13 0.48 -22.23 19.11
CA ASN A 13 -0.10 -21.88 17.81
C ASN A 13 -1.37 -21.04 17.92
N LYS A 14 -2.26 -21.40 18.85
CA LYS A 14 -3.52 -20.68 19.06
C LYS A 14 -3.28 -19.25 19.52
N ASP A 15 -2.36 -19.06 20.46
CA ASP A 15 -2.00 -17.74 20.98
C ASP A 15 -1.22 -16.92 19.96
N ARG A 16 -0.38 -17.57 19.14
CA ARG A 16 0.32 -16.93 18.03
C ARG A 16 -0.65 -16.45 16.96
N LYS A 17 -1.62 -17.27 16.54
CA LYS A 17 -2.68 -16.89 15.59
C LYS A 17 -3.52 -15.73 16.12
N LYS A 18 -3.87 -15.77 17.41
CA LYS A 18 -4.63 -14.71 18.07
C LYS A 18 -3.83 -13.40 18.03
N ARG A 19 -2.57 -13.41 18.47
CA ARG A 19 -1.69 -12.23 18.42
C ARG A 19 -1.50 -11.70 17.01
N GLN A 20 -1.35 -12.56 16.01
CA GLN A 20 -1.24 -12.16 14.61
C GLN A 20 -2.54 -11.50 14.11
N SER A 21 -3.71 -12.08 14.44
CA SER A 21 -5.01 -11.50 14.08
C SER A 21 -5.23 -10.14 14.76
N GLU A 22 -4.86 -10.01 16.02
CA GLU A 22 -4.91 -8.74 16.76
C GLU A 22 -3.97 -7.69 16.17
N ALA A 23 -2.74 -8.07 15.82
CA ALA A 23 -1.78 -7.17 15.17
C ALA A 23 -2.29 -6.68 13.80
N LEU A 24 -2.88 -7.56 12.99
CA LEU A 24 -3.51 -7.19 11.72
C LEU A 24 -4.70 -6.24 11.91
N GLN A 25 -5.51 -6.46 12.95
CA GLN A 25 -6.61 -5.54 13.29
C GLN A 25 -6.06 -4.18 13.72
N HIS A 26 -5.04 -4.15 14.56
CA HIS A 26 -4.38 -2.91 14.98
C HIS A 26 -3.72 -2.16 13.83
N TYR A 27 -3.19 -2.87 12.83
CA TYR A 27 -2.72 -2.23 11.61
C TYR A 27 -3.88 -1.60 10.82
N ALA A 28 -4.99 -2.33 10.67
CA ALA A 28 -6.16 -1.85 9.93
C ALA A 28 -6.84 -0.63 10.59
N ASP A 29 -6.78 -0.51 11.91
CA ASP A 29 -7.30 0.64 12.66
C ASP A 29 -6.31 1.80 12.82
N GLY A 30 -5.06 1.61 12.40
CA GLY A 30 -4.01 2.63 12.43
C GLY A 30 -3.22 2.71 13.73
N SER A 31 -3.42 1.78 14.67
CA SER A 31 -2.75 1.77 15.98
C SER A 31 -1.30 1.31 15.91
N VAL A 32 -0.92 0.57 14.87
CA VAL A 32 0.45 0.08 14.64
C VAL A 32 0.86 0.31 13.19
N CYS A 33 2.14 0.44 12.93
CA CYS A 33 2.69 0.54 11.57
C CYS A 33 3.03 -0.86 11.01
N LEU A 34 3.25 -0.93 9.68
CA LEU A 34 3.62 -2.16 8.98
C LEU A 34 4.84 -2.82 9.62
N LEU A 35 5.78 -2.01 10.05
CA LEU A 35 6.99 -2.43 10.72
C LEU A 35 6.70 -3.31 11.97
N ASN A 36 5.64 -3.03 12.73
CA ASN A 36 5.25 -3.81 13.91
C ASN A 36 4.65 -5.19 13.55
N LEU A 37 4.28 -5.43 12.30
CA LEU A 37 3.80 -6.72 11.81
C LEU A 37 4.95 -7.65 11.39
N VAL A 38 6.15 -7.11 11.29
CA VAL A 38 7.31 -7.82 10.78
C VAL A 38 7.89 -8.72 11.88
N ASN A 39 8.27 -9.93 11.52
CA ASN A 39 8.94 -10.85 12.42
C ASN A 39 10.42 -10.50 12.56
N ASP A 40 10.89 -10.25 13.77
CA ASP A 40 12.29 -9.92 14.08
C ASP A 40 13.31 -10.96 13.54
N ASN A 41 12.91 -12.22 13.42
CA ASN A 41 13.78 -13.27 12.89
C ASN A 41 13.85 -13.33 11.37
N ASP A 42 12.94 -12.63 10.66
CA ASP A 42 12.84 -12.63 9.19
C ASP A 42 12.24 -11.33 8.69
N ILE A 43 12.92 -10.22 8.95
CA ILE A 43 12.40 -8.87 8.61
C ILE A 43 12.20 -8.73 7.10
N VAL A 44 13.17 -9.11 6.27
CA VAL A 44 13.10 -8.95 4.82
C VAL A 44 12.04 -9.86 4.21
N GLY A 45 12.07 -11.14 4.52
CA GLY A 45 11.10 -12.10 3.99
C GLY A 45 9.67 -11.79 4.43
N THR A 46 9.48 -11.25 5.65
CA THR A 46 8.16 -10.81 6.10
C THR A 46 7.69 -9.56 5.36
N ASN A 47 8.58 -8.58 5.09
CA ASN A 47 8.24 -7.44 4.25
C ASN A 47 7.82 -7.89 2.85
N TYR A 48 8.58 -8.76 2.19
CA TYR A 48 8.17 -9.31 0.89
C TYR A 48 6.79 -9.96 0.93
N LYS A 49 6.49 -10.76 1.97
CA LYS A 49 5.17 -11.37 2.14
C LYS A 49 4.06 -10.34 2.32
N LEU A 50 4.28 -9.31 3.15
CA LEU A 50 3.28 -8.29 3.39
C LEU A 50 3.02 -7.44 2.13
N LEU A 51 4.08 -7.09 1.40
CA LEU A 51 3.97 -6.22 0.22
C LEU A 51 3.39 -6.93 -1.02
N PHE A 52 3.66 -8.24 -1.18
CA PHE A 52 3.30 -9.00 -2.40
C PHE A 52 2.33 -10.16 -2.14
N SER A 53 1.76 -10.27 -0.94
CA SER A 53 0.66 -11.17 -0.67
C SER A 53 -0.69 -10.45 -0.85
N GLN A 54 -1.78 -11.17 -0.63
CA GLN A 54 -3.12 -10.55 -0.57
C GLN A 54 -3.36 -9.72 0.71
N PHE A 55 -2.31 -9.35 1.43
CA PHE A 55 -2.38 -8.46 2.57
C PHE A 55 -2.65 -7.03 2.09
N LYS A 56 -3.56 -6.34 2.79
CA LYS A 56 -3.94 -4.98 2.42
C LYS A 56 -2.96 -3.98 3.02
N VAL A 57 -2.06 -3.47 2.21
CA VAL A 57 -1.18 -2.36 2.59
C VAL A 57 -1.91 -1.04 2.37
N TYR A 58 -2.00 -0.20 3.40
CA TYR A 58 -2.64 1.11 3.31
C TYR A 58 -1.60 2.18 3.03
N VAL A 59 -1.74 2.86 1.89
CA VAL A 59 -0.85 3.96 1.50
C VAL A 59 -1.49 5.33 1.72
N LEU A 60 -0.65 6.34 1.83
CA LEU A 60 -1.09 7.72 1.93
C LEU A 60 -1.52 8.23 0.55
N PRO A 61 -2.80 8.63 0.35
CA PRO A 61 -3.25 9.12 -0.94
C PRO A 61 -2.44 10.33 -1.42
N VAL A 62 -2.11 10.38 -2.71
CA VAL A 62 -1.33 11.48 -3.33
C VAL A 62 -1.90 12.85 -2.99
N LYS A 63 -3.23 13.01 -3.03
CA LYS A 63 -3.91 14.28 -2.70
C LYS A 63 -3.67 14.79 -1.30
N THR A 64 -3.38 13.92 -0.34
CA THR A 64 -3.04 14.34 1.03
C THR A 64 -1.65 14.96 1.13
N THR A 65 -0.81 14.75 0.13
CA THR A 65 0.57 15.25 0.06
C THR A 65 0.74 16.42 -0.92
N GLU A 66 -0.30 16.81 -1.66
CA GLU A 66 -0.24 17.91 -2.65
C GLU A 66 0.26 19.24 -2.05
N GLN A 67 -0.05 19.51 -0.79
CA GLN A 67 0.46 20.71 -0.08
C GLN A 67 1.99 20.73 0.06
N LEU A 68 2.66 19.59 -0.06
CA LEU A 68 4.12 19.47 -0.02
C LEU A 68 4.77 19.70 -1.38
N PHE A 69 4.00 19.68 -2.47
CA PHE A 69 4.53 19.80 -3.84
C PHE A 69 5.34 21.07 -4.10
N PRO A 70 4.98 22.25 -3.58
CA PRO A 70 5.83 23.44 -3.74
C PRO A 70 7.24 23.24 -3.14
N VAL A 71 7.32 22.66 -1.95
CA VAL A 71 8.59 22.39 -1.27
C VAL A 71 9.39 21.32 -2.01
N LEU A 72 8.72 20.30 -2.54
CA LEU A 72 9.36 19.18 -3.26
C LEU A 72 10.00 19.61 -4.61
N ARG A 73 9.75 20.83 -5.09
CA ARG A 73 10.37 21.41 -6.28
C ARG A 73 11.74 22.06 -6.01
N GLU A 74 12.12 22.19 -4.75
CA GLU A 74 13.44 22.71 -4.40
C GLU A 74 14.52 21.71 -4.81
N ASP A 75 15.66 22.20 -5.33
CA ASP A 75 16.71 21.37 -5.93
C ASP A 75 17.49 20.51 -4.94
N ASP A 76 17.45 20.87 -3.64
CA ASP A 76 18.20 20.23 -2.57
C ASP A 76 17.39 19.23 -1.73
N ILE A 77 16.17 18.90 -2.16
CA ILE A 77 15.34 17.88 -1.51
C ILE A 77 15.91 16.49 -1.71
N GLN A 78 15.98 15.74 -0.63
CA GLN A 78 16.48 14.37 -0.61
C GLN A 78 15.43 13.40 -0.12
N PHE A 79 15.44 12.19 -0.67
CA PHE A 79 14.45 11.15 -0.37
C PHE A 79 15.10 9.99 0.36
N VAL A 80 14.66 9.76 1.59
CA VAL A 80 15.11 8.65 2.44
C VAL A 80 14.17 7.47 2.22
N LEU A 81 14.72 6.29 1.96
CA LEU A 81 13.95 5.06 1.85
C LEU A 81 13.97 4.28 3.16
N ASP A 82 12.80 3.83 3.59
CA ASP A 82 12.69 2.70 4.50
C ASP A 82 12.79 1.37 3.74
N LEU A 83 12.76 0.24 4.44
CA LEU A 83 12.87 -1.06 3.80
C LEU A 83 11.68 -1.40 2.89
N PRO A 84 10.40 -1.16 3.27
CA PRO A 84 9.27 -1.31 2.36
C PRO A 84 9.39 -0.47 1.09
N GLY A 85 9.67 0.83 1.21
CA GLY A 85 9.84 1.73 0.08
C GLY A 85 10.99 1.31 -0.85
N LEU A 86 12.11 0.86 -0.28
CA LEU A 86 13.24 0.33 -1.04
C LEU A 86 12.83 -0.90 -1.87
N ILE A 87 12.14 -1.86 -1.26
CA ILE A 87 11.68 -3.08 -1.94
C ILE A 87 10.69 -2.72 -3.05
N MET A 88 9.72 -1.87 -2.80
CA MET A 88 8.71 -1.50 -3.79
C MET A 88 9.31 -0.81 -5.01
N LEU A 89 10.22 0.15 -4.81
CA LEU A 89 10.88 0.84 -5.92
C LEU A 89 11.78 -0.11 -6.72
N PHE A 90 12.51 -0.98 -6.05
CA PHE A 90 13.34 -2.00 -6.69
C PHE A 90 12.48 -2.93 -7.57
N GLU A 91 11.45 -3.54 -7.01
CA GLU A 91 10.62 -4.51 -7.70
C GLU A 91 9.92 -3.92 -8.93
N PHE A 92 9.40 -2.70 -8.81
CA PHE A 92 8.82 -1.98 -9.93
C PHE A 92 9.86 -1.69 -11.01
N SER A 93 11.07 -1.24 -10.63
CA SER A 93 12.14 -0.95 -11.59
C SER A 93 12.57 -2.20 -12.37
N GLN A 94 12.60 -3.37 -11.70
CA GLN A 94 12.92 -4.64 -12.36
C GLN A 94 11.80 -5.08 -13.32
N LYS A 95 10.55 -5.03 -12.87
CA LYS A 95 9.40 -5.46 -13.68
C LYS A 95 9.22 -4.64 -14.95
N TYR A 96 9.46 -3.33 -14.88
CA TYR A 96 9.15 -2.40 -15.97
C TYR A 96 10.39 -1.73 -16.60
N ASN A 97 11.58 -2.12 -16.17
CA ASN A 97 12.86 -1.55 -16.62
C ASN A 97 12.92 -0.01 -16.49
N VAL A 98 12.49 0.50 -15.33
CA VAL A 98 12.45 1.93 -15.02
C VAL A 98 13.74 2.36 -14.32
N SER A 99 14.29 3.50 -14.75
CA SER A 99 15.38 4.20 -14.05
C SER A 99 14.83 5.48 -13.44
N TYR A 100 15.09 5.71 -12.15
CA TYR A 100 14.61 6.90 -11.44
C TYR A 100 15.53 8.10 -11.64
N HIS A 101 14.95 9.29 -11.67
CA HIS A 101 15.70 10.55 -11.81
C HIS A 101 16.41 10.95 -10.51
N SER A 102 15.86 10.58 -9.36
CA SER A 102 16.43 10.92 -8.05
C SER A 102 17.41 9.86 -7.57
N LYS A 103 18.48 10.32 -6.91
CA LYS A 103 19.30 9.46 -6.08
C LYS A 103 18.71 9.43 -4.67
N PHE A 104 18.43 8.25 -4.15
CA PHE A 104 17.83 8.08 -2.83
C PHE A 104 18.89 8.06 -1.73
N ILE A 105 18.47 8.31 -0.49
CA ILE A 105 19.26 8.05 0.70
C ILE A 105 18.82 6.71 1.29
N LEU A 106 19.78 5.81 1.52
CA LEU A 106 19.56 4.60 2.27
C LEU A 106 20.42 4.64 3.54
N PRO A 107 19.82 4.47 4.74
CA PRO A 107 20.61 4.33 5.95
C PRO A 107 21.59 3.17 5.81
N LYS A 108 22.87 3.40 6.15
CA LYS A 108 23.90 2.37 6.01
C LYS A 108 23.57 1.11 6.79
N PHE A 109 22.92 1.25 7.94
CA PHE A 109 22.46 0.10 8.71
C PHE A 109 21.51 -0.80 7.94
N THR A 110 20.54 -0.22 7.18
CA THR A 110 19.60 -0.99 6.34
C THR A 110 20.35 -1.78 5.27
N TYR A 111 21.34 -1.16 4.63
CA TYR A 111 22.18 -1.83 3.65
C TYR A 111 23.01 -2.98 4.26
N GLU A 112 23.65 -2.74 5.40
CA GLU A 112 24.43 -3.77 6.12
C GLU A 112 23.55 -4.91 6.62
N TYR A 113 22.32 -4.58 7.04
CA TYR A 113 21.34 -5.58 7.42
C TYR A 113 20.98 -6.48 6.23
N LEU A 114 20.69 -5.92 5.05
CA LEU A 114 20.44 -6.69 3.84
C LEU A 114 21.61 -7.63 3.49
N LYS A 115 22.85 -7.16 3.61
CA LYS A 115 24.04 -7.98 3.37
C LYS A 115 24.19 -9.13 4.39
N ARG A 116 23.87 -8.89 5.66
CA ARG A 116 23.82 -9.94 6.67
C ARG A 116 22.72 -10.93 6.37
N TYR A 117 21.53 -10.45 6.05
CA TYR A 117 20.37 -11.26 5.71
C TYR A 117 20.64 -12.17 4.51
N GLN A 118 21.23 -11.67 3.44
CA GLN A 118 21.64 -12.45 2.27
C GLN A 118 22.52 -13.68 2.67
N LYS A 119 23.43 -13.50 3.62
CA LYS A 119 24.26 -14.58 4.11
C LYS A 119 23.47 -15.61 4.94
N THR A 120 22.45 -15.17 5.66
CA THR A 120 21.65 -16.02 6.56
C THR A 120 20.51 -16.75 5.84
N VAL A 121 20.00 -16.22 4.72
CA VAL A 121 18.98 -16.89 3.92
C VAL A 121 19.38 -18.30 3.52
N LYS A 122 20.67 -18.53 3.25
CA LYS A 122 21.23 -19.86 2.94
C LYS A 122 21.10 -20.86 4.08
N TYR A 123 21.05 -20.40 5.32
CA TYR A 123 21.04 -21.27 6.51
C TYR A 123 19.66 -21.44 7.14
N ASN A 124 18.66 -20.71 6.69
CA ASN A 124 17.27 -20.85 7.15
C ASN A 124 16.54 -22.06 6.55
N ILE A 125 17.29 -23.13 6.27
CA ILE A 125 16.78 -24.40 5.77
C ILE A 125 15.99 -25.07 6.90
N GLY A 126 14.69 -25.26 6.72
CA GLY A 126 13.90 -26.17 7.53
C GLY A 126 12.86 -25.57 8.47
N SER A 127 12.56 -24.28 8.44
CA SER A 127 11.38 -23.76 9.14
C SER A 127 10.13 -23.99 8.27
N SER A 128 9.24 -24.87 8.72
CA SER A 128 7.90 -24.99 8.14
C SER A 128 6.95 -24.03 8.83
N TYR A 129 6.12 -23.33 8.05
CA TYR A 129 4.98 -22.59 8.59
C TYR A 129 3.71 -23.03 7.89
N TYR A 130 2.59 -22.87 8.57
CA TYR A 130 1.30 -23.18 7.98
C TYR A 130 0.39 -21.96 8.09
N GLU A 131 -0.44 -21.82 7.10
CA GLU A 131 -1.44 -20.77 7.03
C GLU A 131 -2.82 -21.42 7.04
N ALA A 132 -3.64 -21.04 8.03
CA ALA A 132 -5.02 -21.50 8.10
C ALA A 132 -5.92 -20.46 7.47
N PHE A 133 -6.62 -20.85 6.42
CA PHE A 133 -7.63 -20.00 5.77
C PHE A 133 -8.96 -20.09 6.48
N LYS A 134 -9.78 -19.03 6.42
CA LYS A 134 -11.18 -19.02 6.92
C LYS A 134 -12.04 -20.13 6.32
N SER A 135 -11.64 -20.70 5.18
CA SER A 135 -12.28 -21.83 4.50
C SER A 135 -12.02 -23.20 5.15
N GLY A 136 -11.28 -23.27 6.25
CA GLY A 136 -10.88 -24.54 6.88
C GLY A 136 -9.73 -25.28 6.15
N ASN A 137 -9.23 -24.74 5.06
CA ASN A 137 -8.07 -25.30 4.35
C ASN A 137 -6.77 -24.84 5.01
N ILE A 138 -5.88 -25.81 5.30
CA ILE A 138 -4.55 -25.55 5.84
C ILE A 138 -3.57 -25.82 4.71
N LYS A 139 -2.77 -24.81 4.34
CA LYS A 139 -1.61 -25.00 3.48
C LYS A 139 -0.37 -25.04 4.36
N LEU A 140 0.36 -26.14 4.26
CA LEU A 140 1.69 -26.28 4.84
C LEU A 140 2.69 -25.70 3.84
N TYR A 141 3.38 -24.65 4.24
CA TYR A 141 4.50 -24.13 3.50
C TYR A 141 5.78 -24.61 4.20
N SER A 142 6.51 -25.50 3.57
CA SER A 142 7.89 -25.73 3.97
C SER A 142 8.73 -24.57 3.44
N LYS A 143 9.50 -23.92 4.32
CA LYS A 143 10.55 -23.00 3.89
C LYS A 143 11.67 -23.88 3.30
N PHE A 144 11.51 -24.30 2.06
CA PHE A 144 12.65 -24.73 1.28
C PHE A 144 13.54 -23.49 1.07
N TYR A 145 14.83 -23.73 0.97
CA TYR A 145 15.77 -22.74 0.48
C TYR A 145 15.17 -22.11 -0.79
N ASP A 146 14.82 -20.84 -0.69
CA ASP A 146 14.27 -20.10 -1.80
C ASP A 146 15.44 -19.44 -2.52
N ALA A 147 15.98 -20.17 -3.51
CA ALA A 147 17.08 -19.69 -4.34
C ALA A 147 16.69 -18.38 -5.06
N ASP A 148 15.41 -18.24 -5.38
CA ASP A 148 14.88 -17.04 -6.01
C ASP A 148 14.93 -15.85 -5.05
N LEU A 149 14.63 -16.06 -3.77
CA LEU A 149 14.74 -15.00 -2.75
C LEU A 149 16.19 -14.57 -2.52
N GLU A 150 17.14 -15.52 -2.47
CA GLU A 150 18.57 -15.17 -2.33
C GLU A 150 19.04 -14.30 -3.51
N GLN A 151 18.72 -14.72 -4.74
CA GLN A 151 19.05 -13.97 -5.94
C GLN A 151 18.38 -12.59 -5.90
N ARG A 152 17.11 -12.52 -5.51
CA ARG A 152 16.34 -11.28 -5.41
C ARG A 152 16.97 -10.30 -4.42
N ILE A 153 17.43 -10.80 -3.26
CA ILE A 153 18.14 -9.96 -2.29
C ILE A 153 19.49 -9.48 -2.82
N GLN A 154 20.20 -10.33 -3.56
CA GLN A 154 21.45 -9.91 -4.21
C GLN A 154 21.21 -8.79 -5.24
N GLU A 155 20.17 -8.91 -6.04
CA GLU A 155 19.76 -7.90 -7.02
C GLU A 155 19.31 -6.60 -6.34
N LEU A 156 18.54 -6.70 -5.23
CA LEU A 156 18.13 -5.55 -4.41
C LEU A 156 19.35 -4.80 -3.84
N ILE A 157 20.34 -5.51 -3.33
CA ILE A 157 21.59 -4.91 -2.82
C ILE A 157 22.34 -4.18 -3.95
N ALA A 158 22.50 -4.83 -5.10
CA ALA A 158 23.16 -4.21 -6.27
C ALA A 158 22.39 -2.98 -6.78
N TRP A 159 21.05 -3.04 -6.77
CA TRP A 159 20.21 -1.90 -7.10
C TRP A 159 20.40 -0.74 -6.11
N ALA A 160 20.42 -1.05 -4.81
CA ALA A 160 20.66 -0.05 -3.76
C ALA A 160 22.03 0.62 -3.89
N GLU A 161 23.10 -0.15 -4.19
CA GLU A 161 24.44 0.39 -4.43
C GLU A 161 24.47 1.37 -5.62
N LYS A 162 23.67 1.12 -6.65
CA LYS A 162 23.60 1.96 -7.85
C LYS A 162 22.75 3.21 -7.64
N ASN A 163 21.61 3.09 -6.97
CA ASN A 163 20.56 4.11 -6.93
C ASN A 163 20.50 4.89 -5.61
N CYS A 164 21.22 4.44 -4.56
CA CYS A 164 21.19 5.08 -3.26
C CYS A 164 22.56 5.64 -2.85
N GLU A 165 22.52 6.73 -2.09
CA GLU A 165 23.62 7.19 -1.27
C GLU A 165 23.52 6.53 0.09
N LEU A 166 24.56 5.76 0.46
CA LEU A 166 24.60 5.10 1.77
C LEU A 166 25.07 6.11 2.83
N ARG A 167 24.19 6.42 3.80
CA ARG A 167 24.53 7.37 4.86
C ARG A 167 24.69 6.71 6.21
N VAL A 168 25.82 7.02 6.85
CA VAL A 168 26.10 6.66 8.24
C VAL A 168 25.43 7.68 9.16
N ASP A 169 24.88 7.20 10.27
CA ASP A 169 24.54 8.05 11.38
C ASP A 169 25.43 7.72 12.58
N GLU A 170 26.33 8.63 12.90
CA GLU A 170 27.24 8.49 14.03
C GLU A 170 26.49 8.50 15.37
N THR A 171 25.36 9.19 15.44
CA THR A 171 24.53 9.28 16.66
C THR A 171 23.75 7.97 16.91
N ALA A 172 23.31 7.31 15.84
CA ALA A 172 22.64 6.01 15.94
C ALA A 172 23.62 4.90 16.36
N LEU A 173 24.88 4.98 15.94
CA LEU A 173 25.94 4.06 16.35
C LEU A 173 26.25 4.17 17.87
N ALA A 174 26.25 5.38 18.42
CA ALA A 174 26.50 5.61 19.85
C ALA A 174 25.39 5.06 20.76
N VAL A 175 24.20 4.80 20.24
CA VAL A 175 23.05 4.25 20.98
C VAL A 175 22.90 2.73 20.76
N ALA A 176 23.72 2.13 19.91
CA ALA A 176 23.66 0.70 19.55
C ALA A 176 24.22 -0.26 20.62
N ASP A 177 24.80 0.27 21.70
CA ASP A 177 25.37 -0.52 22.81
C ASP A 177 24.32 -1.09 23.79
N GLY A 178 23.06 -1.15 23.43
CA GLY A 178 21.98 -1.72 24.25
C GLY A 178 21.20 -2.81 23.51
N ASP A 179 20.43 -3.61 24.24
CA ASP A 179 19.56 -4.73 23.80
C ASP A 179 18.48 -4.36 22.77
N ARG A 180 18.83 -3.64 21.70
CA ARG A 180 17.88 -3.26 20.65
C ARG A 180 17.80 -4.35 19.58
N SER A 181 16.57 -4.69 19.17
CA SER A 181 16.35 -5.57 18.03
C SER A 181 16.78 -4.90 16.72
N ASP A 182 17.13 -5.70 15.70
CA ASP A 182 17.45 -5.20 14.35
C ASP A 182 16.31 -4.32 13.80
N HIS A 183 15.09 -4.64 14.15
CA HIS A 183 13.88 -3.89 13.81
C HIS A 183 13.90 -2.45 14.37
N GLN A 184 14.18 -2.31 15.66
CA GLN A 184 14.32 -0.99 16.31
C GLN A 184 15.48 -0.18 15.72
N LEU A 185 16.57 -0.86 15.34
CA LEU A 185 17.72 -0.22 14.72
C LEU A 185 17.41 0.26 13.29
N LEU A 186 16.71 -0.54 12.48
CA LEU A 186 16.25 -0.13 11.14
C LEU A 186 15.37 1.11 11.23
N PHE A 187 14.40 1.11 12.14
CA PHE A 187 13.51 2.24 12.36
C PHE A 187 14.27 3.49 12.81
N SER A 188 15.08 3.39 13.88
CA SER A 188 15.79 4.54 14.44
C SER A 188 16.79 5.16 13.46
N ASN A 189 17.52 4.35 12.68
CA ASN A 189 18.42 4.85 11.66
C ASN A 189 17.69 5.59 10.54
N THR A 190 16.53 5.10 10.11
CA THR A 190 15.69 5.78 9.12
C THR A 190 15.21 7.12 9.67
N MET A 191 14.69 7.15 10.91
CA MET A 191 14.21 8.38 11.54
C MET A 191 15.31 9.43 11.69
N THR A 192 16.52 9.05 12.06
CA THR A 192 17.63 10.00 12.19
C THR A 192 18.01 10.65 10.87
N GLN A 193 17.89 9.93 9.74
CA GLN A 193 18.12 10.54 8.43
C GLN A 193 17.03 11.54 8.04
N ILE A 194 15.77 11.31 8.45
CA ILE A 194 14.66 12.20 8.15
C ILE A 194 14.74 13.50 8.97
N LEU A 195 15.25 13.43 10.21
CA LEU A 195 15.42 14.60 11.07
C LEU A 195 16.41 15.64 10.51
N LYS A 196 17.23 15.27 9.53
CA LYS A 196 18.07 16.21 8.79
C LYS A 196 17.19 17.08 7.90
N SER A 197 17.49 18.37 7.84
CA SER A 197 16.73 19.33 7.03
C SER A 197 16.59 18.89 5.57
N LYS A 198 15.39 19.13 5.00
CA LYS A 198 15.04 18.86 3.61
C LYS A 198 15.03 17.38 3.19
N ASN A 199 14.98 16.46 4.14
CA ASN A 199 14.81 15.04 3.84
C ASN A 199 13.34 14.64 3.96
N PHE A 200 12.86 13.86 2.99
CA PHE A 200 11.52 13.25 2.98
C PHE A 200 11.63 11.74 3.10
N LEU A 201 10.80 11.15 3.97
CA LEU A 201 10.63 9.70 4.01
C LEU A 201 9.75 9.24 2.86
N ILE A 202 10.21 8.27 2.09
CA ILE A 202 9.36 7.51 1.19
C ILE A 202 9.01 6.18 1.87
N THR A 203 7.72 6.00 2.16
CA THR A 203 7.18 4.77 2.76
C THR A 203 5.76 4.51 2.29
N ASP A 204 5.42 3.25 2.07
CA ASP A 204 4.06 2.83 1.73
C ASP A 204 3.25 2.41 2.98
N ASP A 205 3.73 2.76 4.15
CA ASP A 205 3.01 2.56 5.40
C ASP A 205 2.35 3.86 5.88
N THR A 206 1.04 4.01 5.61
CA THR A 206 0.29 5.20 6.02
C THR A 206 0.31 5.42 7.54
N ASN A 207 0.39 4.33 8.32
CA ASN A 207 0.37 4.40 9.78
C ASN A 207 1.69 4.96 10.35
N MET A 208 2.77 4.90 9.57
CA MET A 208 4.05 5.51 9.95
C MET A 208 3.88 7.00 10.29
N ARG A 209 2.92 7.69 9.65
CA ARG A 209 2.59 9.10 9.92
C ARG A 209 2.17 9.34 11.37
N ASN A 210 1.55 8.37 12.01
CA ASN A 210 1.09 8.50 13.40
C ASN A 210 2.27 8.45 14.39
N PHE A 211 3.39 7.85 13.98
CA PHE A 211 4.58 7.70 14.83
C PHE A 211 5.62 8.80 14.62
N VAL A 212 5.57 9.47 13.46
CA VAL A 212 6.54 10.49 13.07
C VAL A 212 5.87 11.87 12.92
N ASN A 213 5.17 12.28 13.94
CA ASN A 213 4.37 13.51 13.93
C ASN A 213 5.18 14.73 13.45
N GLY A 214 4.68 15.39 12.40
CA GLY A 214 5.30 16.59 11.83
C GLY A 214 6.46 16.33 10.85
N MET A 215 6.85 15.09 10.61
CA MET A 215 7.88 14.78 9.60
C MET A 215 7.28 14.70 8.19
N PRO A 216 8.02 15.11 7.16
CA PRO A 216 7.56 15.04 5.79
C PRO A 216 7.63 13.60 5.26
N ILE A 217 6.46 13.02 5.01
CA ILE A 217 6.31 11.65 4.50
C ILE A 217 5.60 11.67 3.16
N LEU A 218 6.08 10.85 2.23
CA LEU A 218 5.47 10.56 0.92
C LEU A 218 5.26 9.06 0.78
N SER A 219 4.17 8.65 0.13
CA SER A 219 4.09 7.30 -0.42
C SER A 219 5.00 7.18 -1.64
N THR A 220 5.38 5.96 -2.02
CA THR A 220 6.09 5.71 -3.27
C THR A 220 5.27 6.18 -4.47
N GLU A 221 3.93 6.05 -4.43
CA GLU A 221 3.01 6.59 -5.44
C GLU A 221 3.11 8.12 -5.54
N SER A 222 3.10 8.84 -4.39
CA SER A 222 3.25 10.30 -4.38
C SER A 222 4.60 10.73 -4.96
N TYR A 223 5.68 10.01 -4.65
CA TYR A 223 6.99 10.25 -5.25
C TYR A 223 6.94 10.11 -6.79
N MET A 224 6.29 9.05 -7.31
CA MET A 224 6.16 8.84 -8.75
C MET A 224 5.41 9.99 -9.43
N TYR A 225 4.26 10.39 -8.88
CA TYR A 225 3.47 11.52 -9.41
C TYR A 225 4.24 12.85 -9.39
N PHE A 226 5.19 12.97 -8.48
CA PHE A 226 5.91 14.21 -8.27
C PHE A 226 7.21 14.31 -9.07
N LYS A 227 7.98 13.23 -9.14
CA LYS A 227 9.35 13.22 -9.70
C LYS A 227 9.45 12.55 -11.06
N GLU A 228 8.53 11.64 -11.39
CA GLU A 228 8.58 10.87 -12.61
C GLU A 228 7.54 11.36 -13.64
N SER A 229 7.51 10.76 -14.82
CA SER A 229 6.49 11.09 -15.82
C SER A 229 5.11 10.60 -15.40
N GLU A 230 4.06 11.26 -15.90
CA GLU A 230 2.67 10.84 -15.67
C GLU A 230 2.42 9.39 -16.09
N GLU A 231 3.05 8.94 -17.17
CA GLU A 231 2.94 7.56 -17.65
C GLU A 231 3.52 6.56 -16.64
N ILE A 232 4.72 6.86 -16.10
CA ILE A 232 5.37 6.02 -15.08
C ILE A 232 4.53 6.02 -13.80
N ALA A 233 4.02 7.17 -13.38
CA ALA A 233 3.18 7.28 -12.18
C ALA A 233 1.90 6.45 -12.30
N LYS A 234 1.19 6.52 -13.43
CA LYS A 234 0.00 5.69 -13.69
C LYS A 234 0.32 4.20 -13.68
N LYS A 235 1.38 3.80 -14.39
CA LYS A 235 1.83 2.40 -14.39
C LYS A 235 2.22 1.91 -12.99
N TYR A 236 2.76 2.79 -12.16
CA TYR A 236 3.07 2.47 -10.77
C TYR A 236 1.80 2.28 -9.92
N THR A 237 0.80 3.13 -10.09
CA THR A 237 -0.51 2.97 -9.43
C THR A 237 -1.17 1.64 -9.80
N GLU A 238 -1.14 1.24 -11.07
CA GLU A 238 -1.63 -0.06 -11.54
C GLU A 238 -0.87 -1.21 -10.87
N TYR A 239 0.45 -1.11 -10.81
CA TYR A 239 1.29 -2.10 -10.14
C TYR A 239 0.97 -2.24 -8.64
N LEU A 240 0.78 -1.15 -7.94
CA LEU A 240 0.38 -1.18 -6.53
C LEU A 240 -1.01 -1.82 -6.35
N LEU A 241 -1.92 -1.57 -7.29
CA LEU A 241 -3.26 -2.16 -7.29
C LEU A 241 -3.19 -3.69 -7.44
N GLU A 242 -2.35 -4.19 -8.37
CA GLU A 242 -2.06 -5.62 -8.53
C GLU A 242 -1.50 -6.25 -7.25
N CYS A 243 -0.66 -5.51 -6.51
CA CYS A 243 -0.10 -5.94 -5.23
C CYS A 243 -1.10 -5.87 -4.06
N GLY A 244 -2.33 -5.34 -4.26
CA GLY A 244 -3.38 -5.27 -3.24
C GLY A 244 -3.30 -4.03 -2.34
N PHE A 245 -2.60 -2.99 -2.76
CA PHE A 245 -2.49 -1.74 -2.02
C PHE A 245 -3.80 -0.95 -2.04
N ILE A 246 -4.07 -0.19 -0.97
CA ILE A 246 -5.29 0.57 -0.76
C ILE A 246 -4.96 2.02 -0.36
N GLY A 247 -5.73 2.97 -0.90
CA GLY A 247 -5.50 4.41 -0.72
C GLY A 247 -4.93 5.08 -1.97
N LEU A 248 -4.86 4.35 -3.07
CA LEU A 248 -4.26 4.76 -4.34
C LEU A 248 -5.04 5.87 -5.05
N ASN A 249 -4.34 6.62 -5.88
CA ASN A 249 -4.91 7.69 -6.72
C ASN A 249 -5.40 7.13 -8.07
N ILE A 250 -6.58 6.52 -8.06
CA ILE A 250 -7.19 5.90 -9.25
C ILE A 250 -8.03 6.92 -10.01
N ASP A 251 -7.67 7.21 -11.26
CA ASP A 251 -8.38 8.16 -12.09
C ASP A 251 -9.65 7.57 -12.75
N ARG A 252 -10.52 8.47 -13.25
CA ARG A 252 -11.78 8.10 -13.90
C ARG A 252 -11.62 7.21 -15.14
N ASN A 253 -10.53 7.39 -15.89
CA ASN A 253 -10.33 6.63 -17.13
C ASN A 253 -9.97 5.18 -16.80
N TYR A 254 -9.16 4.98 -15.76
CA TYR A 254 -8.85 3.65 -15.27
C TYR A 254 -10.10 2.95 -14.70
N ILE A 255 -10.89 3.64 -13.86
CA ILE A 255 -12.17 3.12 -13.36
C ILE A 255 -13.08 2.71 -14.52
N PHE A 256 -13.20 3.56 -15.54
CA PHE A 256 -14.02 3.28 -16.73
C PHE A 256 -13.50 2.07 -17.51
N SER A 257 -12.19 2.00 -17.77
CA SER A 257 -11.59 0.89 -18.52
C SER A 257 -11.79 -0.46 -17.80
N GLU A 258 -11.62 -0.49 -16.48
CA GLU A 258 -11.82 -1.70 -15.68
C GLU A 258 -13.30 -2.13 -15.61
N TYR A 259 -14.23 -1.16 -15.61
CA TYR A 259 -15.65 -1.47 -15.75
C TYR A 259 -15.96 -2.10 -17.12
N MET A 260 -15.42 -1.57 -18.22
CA MET A 260 -15.62 -2.16 -19.54
C MET A 260 -15.07 -3.58 -19.65
N LYS A 261 -13.91 -3.86 -19.00
CA LYS A 261 -13.39 -5.22 -18.88
C LYS A 261 -14.34 -6.13 -18.08
N LEU A 262 -14.89 -5.63 -16.97
CA LEU A 262 -15.87 -6.35 -16.16
C LEU A 262 -17.12 -6.69 -17.00
N GLU A 263 -17.67 -5.72 -17.74
CA GLU A 263 -18.85 -5.91 -18.60
C GLU A 263 -18.61 -6.95 -19.70
N HIS A 264 -17.39 -6.99 -20.26
CA HIS A 264 -17.00 -7.98 -21.25
C HIS A 264 -16.50 -9.32 -20.65
N ASN A 265 -16.63 -9.50 -19.33
CA ASN A 265 -16.18 -10.68 -18.60
C ASN A 265 -14.69 -11.03 -18.86
N THR A 266 -13.86 -10.02 -18.95
CA THR A 266 -12.41 -10.15 -19.06
C THR A 266 -11.74 -9.89 -17.70
N GLU A 267 -10.47 -10.27 -17.56
CA GLU A 267 -9.68 -10.00 -16.35
C GLU A 267 -9.68 -8.51 -16.03
N ASN A 268 -10.06 -8.16 -14.79
CA ASN A 268 -10.22 -6.77 -14.37
C ASN A 268 -9.90 -6.58 -12.88
N HIS A 269 -9.65 -5.34 -12.50
CA HIS A 269 -9.34 -4.93 -11.12
C HIS A 269 -10.54 -4.24 -10.42
N TRP A 270 -11.78 -4.46 -10.87
CA TRP A 270 -12.96 -3.76 -10.35
C TRP A 270 -13.14 -3.91 -8.84
N LEU A 271 -12.89 -5.11 -8.31
CA LEU A 271 -12.94 -5.35 -6.86
C LEU A 271 -11.88 -4.54 -6.11
N ALA A 272 -10.67 -4.48 -6.62
CA ALA A 272 -9.59 -3.70 -6.00
C ALA A 272 -9.90 -2.20 -6.03
N ILE A 273 -10.50 -1.69 -7.12
CA ILE A 273 -10.97 -0.30 -7.23
C ILE A 273 -12.03 0.00 -6.17
N THR A 274 -13.03 -0.86 -6.01
CA THR A 274 -14.08 -0.65 -4.99
C THR A 274 -13.53 -0.65 -3.57
N MET A 275 -12.56 -1.52 -3.27
CA MET A 275 -11.86 -1.54 -1.98
C MET A 275 -11.03 -0.28 -1.75
N ASN A 276 -10.39 0.26 -2.80
CA ASN A 276 -9.67 1.52 -2.73
C ASN A 276 -10.63 2.69 -2.43
N ALA A 277 -11.81 2.68 -3.01
CA ALA A 277 -12.83 3.71 -2.79
C ALA A 277 -13.23 3.83 -1.30
N GLU A 278 -13.24 2.73 -0.54
CA GLU A 278 -13.52 2.75 0.91
C GLU A 278 -12.51 3.60 1.71
N ARG A 279 -11.25 3.61 1.30
CA ARG A 279 -10.16 4.23 2.06
C ARG A 279 -9.70 5.56 1.51
N ASN A 280 -10.05 5.87 0.27
CA ASN A 280 -9.67 7.12 -0.38
C ASN A 280 -10.90 7.98 -0.70
N PRO A 281 -11.28 8.93 0.18
CA PRO A 281 -12.44 9.80 -0.05
C PRO A 281 -12.29 10.67 -1.30
N PHE A 282 -11.08 10.91 -1.79
CA PHE A 282 -10.85 11.67 -3.02
C PHE A 282 -11.28 10.92 -4.28
N MET A 283 -11.37 9.58 -4.21
CA MET A 283 -11.89 8.77 -5.32
C MET A 283 -13.36 9.04 -5.64
N PHE A 284 -14.15 9.64 -4.73
CA PHE A 284 -15.57 9.89 -4.99
C PHE A 284 -15.79 10.74 -6.24
N THR A 285 -15.01 11.79 -6.42
CA THR A 285 -15.10 12.67 -7.60
C THR A 285 -14.74 11.90 -8.88
N GLU A 286 -13.70 11.09 -8.84
CA GLU A 286 -13.29 10.26 -9.97
C GLU A 286 -14.32 9.18 -10.28
N ALA A 287 -14.91 8.56 -9.25
CA ALA A 287 -16.00 7.60 -9.39
C ALA A 287 -17.25 8.22 -10.02
N MET A 288 -17.60 9.47 -9.63
CA MET A 288 -18.70 10.22 -10.24
C MET A 288 -18.46 10.48 -11.75
N ASN A 289 -17.26 10.93 -12.09
CA ASN A 289 -16.89 11.20 -13.48
C ASN A 289 -16.85 9.90 -14.31
N ALA A 290 -16.28 8.82 -13.76
CA ALA A 290 -16.31 7.50 -14.39
C ALA A 290 -17.75 6.99 -14.57
N GLY A 291 -18.62 7.18 -13.56
CA GLY A 291 -20.03 6.79 -13.62
C GLY A 291 -20.76 7.42 -14.79
N ILE A 292 -20.45 8.69 -15.13
CA ILE A 292 -21.02 9.35 -16.32
C ILE A 292 -20.56 8.64 -17.61
N MET A 293 -19.29 8.27 -17.70
CA MET A 293 -18.73 7.57 -18.85
C MET A 293 -19.37 6.17 -18.98
N ILE A 294 -19.46 5.45 -17.88
CA ILE A 294 -20.06 4.11 -17.78
C ILE A 294 -21.53 4.14 -18.22
N ILE A 295 -22.33 5.06 -17.72
CA ILE A 295 -23.76 5.19 -18.08
C ILE A 295 -23.96 5.43 -19.58
N ARG A 296 -23.02 6.13 -20.22
CA ARG A 296 -23.08 6.42 -21.67
C ARG A 296 -22.64 5.26 -22.55
N SER A 297 -21.87 4.33 -22.02
CA SER A 297 -21.19 3.30 -22.81
C SER A 297 -21.65 1.88 -22.48
N SER A 298 -22.20 1.64 -21.28
CA SER A 298 -22.61 0.32 -20.82
C SER A 298 -23.79 -0.23 -21.63
N LEU A 299 -23.73 -1.51 -21.95
CA LEU A 299 -24.77 -2.29 -22.60
C LEU A 299 -25.61 -3.09 -21.59
N ASP A 300 -25.07 -3.40 -20.41
CA ASP A 300 -25.74 -4.11 -19.34
C ASP A 300 -26.18 -3.16 -18.21
N PHE A 301 -27.45 -2.76 -18.26
CA PHE A 301 -28.02 -1.85 -17.27
C PHE A 301 -27.97 -2.37 -15.84
N ASN A 302 -28.19 -3.69 -15.62
CA ASN A 302 -28.21 -4.28 -14.28
C ASN A 302 -26.81 -4.33 -13.69
N LEU A 303 -25.82 -4.78 -14.46
CA LEU A 303 -24.42 -4.81 -14.06
C LEU A 303 -23.93 -3.38 -13.75
N MET A 304 -24.22 -2.43 -14.62
CA MET A 304 -23.89 -1.03 -14.46
C MET A 304 -24.44 -0.46 -13.14
N ARG A 305 -25.74 -0.62 -12.91
CA ARG A 305 -26.39 -0.10 -11.70
C ARG A 305 -25.79 -0.71 -10.44
N MET A 306 -25.63 -2.03 -10.41
CA MET A 306 -25.02 -2.75 -9.28
C MET A 306 -23.59 -2.28 -9.02
N SER A 307 -22.76 -2.17 -10.08
CA SER A 307 -21.36 -1.80 -9.98
C SER A 307 -21.18 -0.37 -9.48
N LEU A 308 -21.95 0.60 -10.03
CA LEU A 308 -21.90 2.00 -9.61
C LEU A 308 -22.43 2.19 -8.18
N THR A 309 -23.52 1.51 -7.83
CA THR A 309 -24.07 1.57 -6.46
C THR A 309 -23.04 1.07 -5.45
N ASN A 310 -22.37 -0.05 -5.71
CA ASN A 310 -21.32 -0.57 -4.84
C ASN A 310 -20.11 0.37 -4.75
N LEU A 311 -19.64 0.91 -5.86
CA LEU A 311 -18.52 1.84 -5.89
C LEU A 311 -18.80 3.10 -5.05
N PHE A 312 -20.01 3.67 -5.18
CA PHE A 312 -20.43 4.83 -4.40
C PHE A 312 -20.65 4.49 -2.92
N ALA A 313 -21.24 3.35 -2.60
CA ALA A 313 -21.42 2.91 -1.23
C ALA A 313 -20.06 2.77 -0.52
N MET A 314 -19.10 2.12 -1.17
CA MET A 314 -17.73 2.00 -0.63
C MET A 314 -17.08 3.36 -0.45
N SER A 315 -17.19 4.26 -1.42
CA SER A 315 -16.62 5.62 -1.33
C SER A 315 -17.21 6.44 -0.17
N MET A 316 -18.45 6.17 0.22
CA MET A 316 -19.15 6.89 1.30
C MET A 316 -18.92 6.30 2.69
N THR A 317 -18.49 5.04 2.79
CA THR A 317 -18.47 4.27 4.05
C THR A 317 -17.70 4.96 5.17
N ARG A 318 -16.58 5.60 4.85
CA ARG A 318 -15.70 6.27 5.83
C ARG A 318 -15.76 7.80 5.81
N MET A 319 -16.63 8.39 5.01
CA MET A 319 -16.78 9.84 4.97
C MET A 319 -17.44 10.36 6.25
N SER A 320 -17.02 11.52 6.72
CA SER A 320 -17.73 12.23 7.77
C SER A 320 -19.13 12.66 7.28
N THR A 321 -20.08 12.80 8.20
CA THR A 321 -21.44 13.27 7.87
C THR A 321 -21.41 14.65 7.20
N GLU A 322 -20.48 15.52 7.60
CA GLU A 322 -20.31 16.85 6.99
C GLU A 322 -19.82 16.75 5.54
N LEU A 323 -18.79 15.93 5.29
CA LEU A 323 -18.27 15.71 3.94
C LEU A 323 -19.33 15.10 3.03
N LEU A 324 -20.10 14.14 3.50
CA LEU A 324 -21.23 13.54 2.78
C LEU A 324 -22.29 14.59 2.41
N ASN A 325 -22.64 15.47 3.33
CA ASN A 325 -23.63 16.52 3.09
C ASN A 325 -23.12 17.53 2.06
N ASN A 326 -21.83 17.92 2.12
CA ASN A 326 -21.22 18.82 1.14
C ASN A 326 -21.20 18.20 -0.25
N ILE A 327 -20.76 16.95 -0.38
CA ILE A 327 -20.76 16.20 -1.65
C ILE A 327 -22.17 16.07 -2.19
N TRP A 328 -23.16 15.78 -1.33
CA TRP A 328 -24.55 15.67 -1.73
C TRP A 328 -25.12 16.98 -2.25
N GLN A 329 -24.81 18.10 -1.61
CA GLN A 329 -25.21 19.44 -2.10
C GLN A 329 -24.58 19.74 -3.46
N GLN A 330 -23.31 19.46 -3.64
CA GLN A 330 -22.62 19.63 -4.92
C GLN A 330 -23.22 18.74 -6.01
N ALA A 331 -23.50 17.48 -5.70
CA ALA A 331 -24.16 16.56 -6.61
C ALA A 331 -25.57 17.04 -7.00
N GLN A 332 -26.34 17.59 -6.06
CA GLN A 332 -27.66 18.15 -6.36
C GLN A 332 -27.58 19.37 -7.31
N ILE A 333 -26.59 20.25 -7.11
CA ILE A 333 -26.36 21.39 -8.01
C ILE A 333 -26.01 20.89 -9.41
N PHE A 334 -25.13 19.91 -9.51
CA PHE A 334 -24.73 19.28 -10.75
C PHE A 334 -25.91 18.63 -11.48
N PHE A 335 -26.80 17.91 -10.77
CA PHE A 335 -27.96 17.23 -11.34
C PHE A 335 -29.09 18.19 -11.75
N LYS A 336 -29.16 19.38 -11.16
CA LYS A 336 -30.17 20.39 -11.57
C LYS A 336 -29.94 20.97 -12.97
N SER A 337 -28.71 20.90 -13.45
CA SER A 337 -28.30 21.50 -14.73
C SER A 337 -28.31 20.53 -15.91
N GLN A 338 -28.63 19.23 -15.73
CA GLN A 338 -28.40 18.21 -16.75
C GLN A 338 -29.51 17.17 -16.92
N MET A 339 -29.65 16.65 -18.16
CA MET A 339 -30.73 15.80 -18.63
C MET A 339 -30.63 14.29 -18.18
N GLN A 340 -31.57 13.49 -18.68
CA GLN A 340 -31.99 12.11 -18.34
C GLN A 340 -30.90 11.10 -17.95
N GLY A 341 -29.66 11.18 -18.50
CA GLY A 341 -28.54 10.27 -18.12
C GLY A 341 -28.08 10.40 -16.66
N PHE A 342 -28.32 11.58 -16.05
CA PHE A 342 -27.97 11.83 -14.66
C PHE A 342 -29.00 11.29 -13.66
N ARG A 343 -30.20 10.95 -14.13
CA ARG A 343 -31.21 10.31 -13.29
C ARG A 343 -30.69 8.97 -12.77
N ILE A 344 -30.11 8.14 -13.63
CA ILE A 344 -29.55 6.83 -13.26
C ILE A 344 -28.41 7.01 -12.24
N LEU A 345 -27.50 7.95 -12.48
CA LEU A 345 -26.40 8.21 -11.55
C LEU A 345 -26.92 8.66 -10.19
N LYS A 346 -27.96 9.51 -10.16
CA LYS A 346 -28.63 9.93 -8.94
C LYS A 346 -29.29 8.77 -8.21
N GLU A 347 -29.95 7.86 -8.93
CA GLU A 347 -30.56 6.66 -8.37
C GLU A 347 -29.50 5.76 -7.74
N CYS A 348 -28.38 5.47 -8.42
CA CYS A 348 -27.25 4.71 -7.86
C CYS A 348 -26.68 5.36 -6.59
N LEU A 349 -26.56 6.68 -6.55
CA LEU A 349 -26.09 7.40 -5.37
C LEU A 349 -27.09 7.31 -4.20
N MET A 350 -28.38 7.39 -4.49
CA MET A 350 -29.41 7.25 -3.46
C MET A 350 -29.44 5.84 -2.90
N ASP A 351 -29.35 4.82 -3.75
CA ASP A 351 -29.26 3.42 -3.34
C ASP A 351 -28.00 3.19 -2.49
N ALA A 352 -26.85 3.72 -2.91
CA ALA A 352 -25.60 3.65 -2.16
C ALA A 352 -25.73 4.28 -0.76
N ARG A 353 -26.37 5.45 -0.65
CA ARG A 353 -26.61 6.12 0.63
C ARG A 353 -27.49 5.27 1.56
N GLN A 354 -28.50 4.58 1.04
CA GLN A 354 -29.33 3.68 1.82
C GLN A 354 -28.54 2.48 2.35
N ILE A 355 -27.64 1.90 1.51
CA ILE A 355 -26.77 0.78 1.91
C ILE A 355 -25.86 1.19 3.07
N VAL A 356 -25.33 2.40 3.05
CA VAL A 356 -24.42 2.90 4.10
C VAL A 356 -25.20 3.32 5.36
N GLY A 357 -26.54 3.42 5.30
CA GLY A 357 -27.39 3.78 6.44
C GLY A 357 -27.26 5.24 6.88
N ARG A 358 -26.94 6.14 5.96
CA ARG A 358 -26.66 7.56 6.25
C ARG A 358 -27.47 8.54 5.40
#